data_97b57440a61c1fabd3af188963c8bebe
#
_entry.id   97b57440a61c1fabd3af188963c8bebe
#
_cell.length_a   1.000
_cell.length_b   1.000
_cell.length_c   1.000
_cell.angle_alpha   90.00
_cell.angle_beta   90.00
_cell.angle_gamma   90.00
#
_symmetry.space_group_name_H-M   'P 1'
#
loop_
_entity.id
_entity.type
_entity.pdbx_description
1 polymer ?
#
loop_
_entity_poly.entity_id
_entity_poly.type
_entity_poly.pdbx_seq_one_letter_code
_entity_poly.pdbx_strand_id
1 'polypeptide(L)'
;MSLNINTKYRDDSNSWVVELSGELDVSCADDLKKELDSNIEKKFSDVKVDMSNLQYIDSTGIGVIVGAMKKLKSGDKDITILEAKDNVKKIFKITGLDQIIRMEG
;
A
#
# COMPACT_ATOMS: atom_id res chain seq x y z
N MET A 1 4.46 -0.09 18.86
CA MET A 1 4.97 0.09 17.50
C MET A 1 4.02 0.96 16.76
N SER A 2 4.54 1.82 15.92
CA SER A 2 3.73 2.86 15.32
C SER A 2 3.93 2.91 13.81
N LEU A 3 2.88 3.35 13.14
CA LEU A 3 2.90 3.59 11.71
C LEU A 3 2.54 5.04 11.45
N ASN A 4 3.35 5.72 10.67
CA ASN A 4 3.00 7.03 10.14
C ASN A 4 2.54 6.88 8.71
N ILE A 5 1.41 7.49 8.39
CA ILE A 5 0.80 7.46 7.06
C ILE A 5 0.71 8.89 6.56
N ASN A 6 1.30 9.16 5.41
CA ASN A 6 1.22 10.48 4.78
C ASN A 6 0.71 10.29 3.37
N THR A 7 -0.43 10.87 3.05
CA THR A 7 -1.07 10.71 1.74
C THR A 7 -1.19 12.04 1.03
N LYS A 8 -1.01 11.98 -0.29
CA LYS A 8 -1.25 13.13 -1.15
C LYS A 8 -1.67 12.66 -2.54
N TYR A 9 -2.48 13.45 -3.20
CA TYR A 9 -2.84 13.18 -4.59
C TYR A 9 -1.88 13.92 -5.51
N ARG A 10 -1.38 13.22 -6.54
CA ARG A 10 -0.47 13.78 -7.53
C ARG A 10 -1.20 13.92 -8.86
N ASP A 11 -1.46 15.16 -9.26
CA ASP A 11 -2.13 15.44 -10.53
C ASP A 11 -1.27 15.05 -11.73
N ASP A 12 0.05 15.17 -11.60
CA ASP A 12 0.97 14.86 -12.70
C ASP A 12 0.97 13.39 -13.07
N SER A 13 0.64 12.50 -12.13
CA SER A 13 0.57 11.05 -12.36
C SER A 13 -0.84 10.49 -12.19
N ASN A 14 -1.82 11.33 -11.86
CA ASN A 14 -3.21 10.92 -11.60
C ASN A 14 -3.27 9.76 -10.59
N SER A 15 -2.53 9.90 -9.50
CA SER A 15 -2.44 8.84 -8.51
C SER A 15 -2.33 9.37 -7.09
N TRP A 16 -2.82 8.59 -6.14
CA TRP A 16 -2.55 8.80 -4.73
C TRP A 16 -1.15 8.28 -4.43
N VAL A 17 -0.40 9.02 -3.64
CA VAL A 17 0.89 8.55 -3.10
C VAL A 17 0.72 8.43 -1.59
N VAL A 18 0.89 7.23 -1.08
CA VAL A 18 0.75 6.89 0.33
C VAL A 18 2.12 6.50 0.85
N GLU A 19 2.70 7.37 1.67
CA GLU A 19 4.02 7.12 2.25
C GLU A 19 3.84 6.49 3.63
N LEU A 20 4.47 5.33 3.84
CA LEU A 20 4.42 4.62 5.10
C LEU A 20 5.78 4.62 5.76
N SER A 21 5.82 4.93 7.05
CA SER A 21 7.04 4.78 7.84
C SER A 21 6.72 4.11 9.17
N GLY A 22 7.64 3.28 9.63
CA GLY A 22 7.48 2.53 10.85
C GLY A 22 7.14 1.09 10.60
N GLU A 23 6.13 0.58 11.27
CA GLU A 23 5.78 -0.85 11.22
C GLU A 23 4.29 -1.02 11.00
N LEU A 24 3.95 -1.87 10.03
CA LEU A 24 2.57 -2.15 9.67
C LEU A 24 2.20 -3.53 10.19
N ASP A 25 1.52 -3.56 11.32
CA ASP A 25 1.10 -4.78 12.00
C ASP A 25 -0.38 -4.70 12.39
N VAL A 26 -0.85 -5.69 13.14
CA VAL A 26 -2.25 -5.80 13.53
C VAL A 26 -2.74 -4.57 14.31
N SER A 27 -1.85 -3.89 15.05
CA SER A 27 -2.24 -2.73 15.87
C SER A 27 -2.61 -1.49 15.04
N CYS A 28 -2.14 -1.41 13.80
CA CYS A 28 -2.34 -0.22 12.95
C CYS A 28 -2.89 -0.53 11.56
N ALA A 29 -3.14 -1.80 11.25
CA ALA A 29 -3.65 -2.18 9.94
C ALA A 29 -5.00 -1.50 9.61
N ASP A 30 -5.88 -1.37 10.60
CA ASP A 30 -7.17 -0.69 10.41
C ASP A 30 -7.01 0.78 10.07
N ASP A 31 -6.04 1.46 10.64
CA ASP A 31 -5.77 2.86 10.33
C ASP A 31 -5.40 3.02 8.87
N LEU A 32 -4.55 2.14 8.36
CA LEU A 32 -4.18 2.17 6.94
C LEU A 32 -5.38 1.85 6.06
N LYS A 33 -6.19 0.87 6.45
CA LYS A 33 -7.39 0.52 5.68
C LYS A 33 -8.33 1.71 5.56
N LYS A 34 -8.58 2.42 6.65
CA LYS A 34 -9.44 3.61 6.66
C LYS A 34 -8.89 4.70 5.76
N GLU A 35 -7.58 4.92 5.81
CA GLU A 35 -6.93 5.94 4.98
C GLU A 35 -7.04 5.60 3.50
N LEU A 36 -6.74 4.37 3.11
CA LEU A 36 -6.85 3.94 1.73
C LEU A 36 -8.30 4.00 1.22
N ASP A 37 -9.26 3.54 2.03
CA ASP A 37 -10.66 3.59 1.67
C ASP A 37 -11.12 5.04 1.47
N SER A 38 -10.70 5.94 2.36
CA SER A 38 -11.03 7.37 2.26
C SER A 38 -10.47 7.99 0.98
N ASN A 39 -9.22 7.67 0.65
CA ASN A 39 -8.59 8.17 -0.56
C ASN A 39 -9.31 7.69 -1.82
N ILE A 40 -9.62 6.41 -1.87
CA ILE A 40 -10.31 5.80 -3.02
C ILE A 40 -11.72 6.38 -3.18
N GLU A 41 -12.41 6.66 -2.09
CA GLU A 41 -13.73 7.29 -2.12
C GLU A 41 -13.67 8.73 -2.62
N LYS A 42 -12.67 9.48 -2.17
CA LYS A 42 -12.50 10.87 -2.61
C LYS A 42 -12.21 10.98 -4.10
N LYS A 43 -11.35 10.11 -4.59
CA LYS A 43 -11.00 10.08 -6.00
C LYS A 43 -10.51 8.68 -6.36
N PHE A 44 -11.27 8.01 -7.20
CA PHE A 44 -10.95 6.65 -7.64
C PHE A 44 -9.82 6.72 -8.66
N SER A 45 -8.61 6.42 -8.22
CA SER A 45 -7.38 6.57 -9.02
C SER A 45 -6.38 5.48 -8.63
N ASP A 46 -5.33 5.34 -9.42
CA ASP A 46 -4.21 4.48 -9.05
C ASP A 46 -3.64 4.91 -7.70
N VAL A 47 -3.11 3.96 -6.97
CA VAL A 47 -2.47 4.20 -5.67
C VAL A 47 -1.04 3.70 -5.72
N LYS A 48 -0.11 4.54 -5.29
CA LYS A 48 1.31 4.18 -5.13
C LYS A 48 1.62 4.22 -3.64
N VAL A 49 2.06 3.10 -3.11
CA VAL A 49 2.43 3.00 -1.69
C VAL A 49 3.94 3.00 -1.58
N ASP A 50 4.48 4.06 -1.02
CA ASP A 50 5.92 4.21 -0.82
C ASP A 50 6.29 3.53 0.49
N MET A 51 7.06 2.46 0.40
CA MET A 51 7.49 1.64 1.54
C MET A 51 8.98 1.81 1.87
N SER A 52 9.61 2.87 1.35
CA SER A 52 11.05 3.09 1.58
C SER A 52 11.40 3.20 3.07
N ASN A 53 10.48 3.67 3.88
CA ASN A 53 10.67 3.83 5.33
C ASN A 53 9.85 2.83 6.16
N LEU A 54 9.26 1.84 5.52
CA LEU A 54 8.53 0.78 6.23
C LEU A 54 9.51 -0.31 6.65
N GLN A 55 9.59 -0.56 7.97
CA GLN A 55 10.56 -1.49 8.54
C GLN A 55 10.03 -2.91 8.64
N TYR A 56 8.70 -3.07 8.71
CA TYR A 56 8.08 -4.35 8.99
C TYR A 56 6.65 -4.38 8.47
N ILE A 57 6.22 -5.53 7.98
CA ILE A 57 4.83 -5.78 7.59
C ILE A 57 4.46 -7.21 7.97
N ASP A 58 3.25 -7.40 8.50
CA ASP A 58 2.73 -8.74 8.79
C ASP A 58 1.56 -9.09 7.87
N SER A 59 0.94 -10.25 8.11
CA SER A 59 -0.15 -10.74 7.26
C SER A 59 -1.39 -9.84 7.30
N THR A 60 -1.65 -9.15 8.42
CA THR A 60 -2.80 -8.23 8.49
C THR A 60 -2.58 -7.01 7.61
N GLY A 61 -1.34 -6.48 7.60
CA GLY A 61 -0.96 -5.39 6.72
C GLY A 61 -1.03 -5.79 5.25
N ILE A 62 -0.53 -6.97 4.93
CA ILE A 62 -0.65 -7.54 3.58
C ILE A 62 -2.11 -7.62 3.16
N GLY A 63 -2.99 -8.07 4.06
CA GLY A 63 -4.43 -8.16 3.79
C GLY A 63 -5.06 -6.82 3.43
N VAL A 64 -4.64 -5.74 4.09
CA VAL A 64 -5.11 -4.39 3.77
C VAL A 64 -4.70 -3.98 2.34
N ILE A 65 -3.45 -4.24 1.98
CA ILE A 65 -2.94 -3.93 0.63
C ILE A 65 -3.71 -4.73 -0.43
N VAL A 66 -3.93 -6.02 -0.20
CA VAL A 66 -4.68 -6.88 -1.12
C VAL A 66 -6.13 -6.41 -1.27
N GLY A 67 -6.76 -6.00 -0.16
CA GLY A 67 -8.12 -5.46 -0.19
C GLY A 67 -8.23 -4.20 -1.04
N ALA A 68 -7.27 -3.28 -0.89
CA ALA A 68 -7.21 -2.07 -1.71
C ALA A 68 -6.99 -2.41 -3.18
N MET A 69 -6.10 -3.36 -3.46
CA MET A 69 -5.84 -3.82 -4.84
C MET A 69 -7.12 -4.31 -5.49
N LYS A 70 -7.90 -5.14 -4.81
CA LYS A 70 -9.14 -5.71 -5.35
C LYS A 70 -10.16 -4.61 -5.67
N LYS A 71 -10.30 -3.62 -4.80
CA LYS A 71 -11.19 -2.48 -5.04
C LYS A 71 -10.77 -1.70 -6.28
N LEU A 72 -9.49 -1.43 -6.41
CA LEU A 72 -8.95 -0.66 -7.53
C LEU A 72 -9.11 -1.41 -8.85
N LYS A 73 -8.81 -2.69 -8.87
CA LYS A 73 -8.92 -3.50 -10.07
C LYS A 73 -10.36 -3.64 -10.56
N SER A 74 -11.34 -3.56 -9.67
CA SER A 74 -12.75 -3.59 -10.08
C SER A 74 -13.15 -2.40 -10.95
N GLY A 75 -12.36 -1.32 -10.93
CA GLY A 75 -12.59 -0.12 -11.75
C GLY A 75 -11.41 0.23 -12.64
N ASP A 76 -10.62 -0.77 -13.04
CA ASP A 76 -9.47 -0.61 -13.95
C ASP A 76 -8.35 0.28 -13.39
N LYS A 77 -8.22 0.35 -12.08
CA LYS A 77 -7.10 1.01 -11.41
C LYS A 77 -6.24 -0.03 -10.73
N ASP A 78 -5.07 0.38 -10.30
CA ASP A 78 -4.12 -0.56 -9.72
C ASP A 78 -3.37 0.05 -8.54
N ILE A 79 -2.68 -0.81 -7.80
CA ILE A 79 -1.81 -0.42 -6.71
C ILE A 79 -0.38 -0.82 -7.06
N THR A 80 0.56 0.07 -6.75
CA THR A 80 1.99 -0.16 -6.97
C THR A 80 2.72 0.05 -5.67
N ILE A 81 3.65 -0.84 -5.36
CA ILE A 81 4.51 -0.73 -4.17
C ILE A 81 5.86 -0.15 -4.63
N LEU A 82 6.27 0.95 -4.01
CA LEU A 82 7.51 1.64 -4.35
C LEU A 82 8.56 1.43 -3.26
N GLU A 83 9.78 1.12 -3.67
CA GLU A 83 10.97 1.18 -2.83
C GLU A 83 10.89 0.34 -1.55
N ALA A 84 10.22 -0.81 -1.59
CA ALA A 84 10.14 -1.68 -0.43
C ALA A 84 11.53 -2.20 -0.05
N LYS A 85 11.80 -2.26 1.26
CA LYS A 85 13.04 -2.85 1.77
C LYS A 85 13.06 -4.35 1.49
N ASP A 86 14.25 -4.94 1.50
CA ASP A 86 14.42 -6.36 1.14
C ASP A 86 13.57 -7.30 2.00
N ASN A 87 13.48 -7.04 3.30
CA ASN A 87 12.68 -7.87 4.19
C ASN A 87 11.17 -7.76 3.90
N VAL A 88 10.71 -6.59 3.46
CA VAL A 88 9.32 -6.38 3.07
C VAL A 88 9.06 -7.01 1.70
N LYS A 89 9.94 -6.79 0.74
CA LYS A 89 9.85 -7.43 -0.59
C LYS A 89 9.75 -8.95 -0.46
N LYS A 90 10.52 -9.52 0.45
CA LYS A 90 10.54 -10.97 0.68
C LYS A 90 9.16 -11.50 1.06
N ILE A 91 8.41 -10.76 1.87
CA ILE A 91 7.05 -11.15 2.26
C ILE A 91 6.13 -11.18 1.04
N PHE A 92 6.19 -10.17 0.18
CA PHE A 92 5.41 -10.15 -1.06
C PHE A 92 5.79 -11.31 -1.98
N LYS A 93 7.07 -11.65 -2.04
CA LYS A 93 7.58 -12.73 -2.87
C LYS A 93 7.14 -14.10 -2.34
N ILE A 94 7.28 -14.32 -1.04
CA ILE A 94 6.90 -15.59 -0.40
C ILE A 94 5.41 -15.86 -0.54
N THR A 95 4.58 -14.82 -0.45
CA THR A 95 3.14 -14.94 -0.58
C THR A 95 2.67 -15.00 -2.03
N GLY A 96 3.57 -14.81 -2.99
CA GLY A 96 3.23 -14.78 -4.41
C GLY A 96 2.57 -13.49 -4.87
N LEU A 97 2.46 -12.50 -3.98
CA LEU A 97 1.78 -11.25 -4.31
C LEU A 97 2.55 -10.38 -5.29
N ASP A 98 3.85 -10.57 -5.40
CA ASP A 98 4.68 -9.90 -6.41
C ASP A 98 4.29 -10.27 -7.84
N GLN A 99 3.51 -11.35 -8.02
CA GLN A 99 2.99 -11.77 -9.32
C GLN A 99 1.74 -10.98 -9.73
N ILE A 100 1.04 -10.38 -8.77
CA ILE A 100 -0.23 -9.68 -9.02
C ILE A 100 -0.20 -8.22 -8.59
N ILE A 101 0.77 -7.80 -7.80
CA ILE A 101 0.98 -6.40 -7.39
C ILE A 101 2.29 -5.93 -7.98
N ARG A 102 2.28 -4.78 -8.65
CA ARG A 102 3.49 -4.21 -9.22
C ARG A 102 4.41 -3.71 -8.11
N MET A 103 5.67 -4.13 -8.17
CA MET A 103 6.71 -3.70 -7.25
C MET A 103 7.75 -2.92 -8.06
N GLU A 104 8.05 -1.68 -7.65
CA GLU A 104 9.03 -0.82 -8.32
C GLU A 104 10.10 -0.36 -7.33
N GLY A 105 11.34 -0.26 -7.80
CA GLY A 105 12.46 0.18 -6.99
C GLY A 105 13.31 -0.95 -6.39
#